data_f58be3c03c1e4d7444baa8adbabaf645
#
_entry.id   f58be3c03c1e4d7444baa8adbabaf645
#
_cell.length_a   1.000
_cell.length_b   1.000
_cell.length_c   1.000
_cell.angle_alpha   90.00
_cell.angle_beta   90.00
_cell.angle_gamma   90.00
#
_symmetry.space_group_name_H-M   'P 1'
#
loop_
_entity.id
_entity.type
_entity.pdbx_description
1 polymer ?
#
loop_
_entity_poly.entity_id
_entity_poly.type
_entity_poly.pdbx_seq_one_letter_code
_entity_poly.pdbx_strand_id
1 'polypeptide(L)'
;MKHILFTLVLLTTITTVSAQQNLDELLASGVEDAQTFTQQYITPGAEGLLWNTTSGWMQGAKVKKVLGFEFSVMGSATLIKDEQKSFTFNNSDYNNLELQNGNTSQEVATAFGENNPDVLVVTTVENEFGFEEEVEIVLPQGL
;
A
#
# COMPACT_ATOMS: atom_id res chain seq x y z
N MET A 1 -16.21 33.52 -0.62
CA MET A 1 -15.92 32.38 0.26
C MET A 1 -16.69 31.12 -0.13
N LYS A 2 -18.00 31.16 -0.46
CA LYS A 2 -18.77 29.97 -0.89
C LYS A 2 -18.19 29.23 -2.11
N HIS A 3 -17.68 29.94 -3.10
CA HIS A 3 -17.11 29.36 -4.33
C HIS A 3 -15.76 28.69 -4.11
N ILE A 4 -14.95 29.17 -3.17
CA ILE A 4 -13.64 28.58 -2.82
C ILE A 4 -13.85 27.23 -2.12
N LEU A 5 -14.85 27.15 -1.24
CA LEU A 5 -15.17 25.90 -0.55
C LEU A 5 -15.69 24.83 -1.52
N PHE A 6 -16.49 25.24 -2.49
CA PHE A 6 -17.03 24.33 -3.53
C PHE A 6 -15.93 23.83 -4.48
N THR A 7 -14.98 24.67 -4.83
CA THR A 7 -13.83 24.29 -5.65
C THR A 7 -12.89 23.34 -4.90
N LEU A 8 -12.70 23.54 -3.60
CA LEU A 8 -11.87 22.66 -2.77
C LEU A 8 -12.49 21.26 -2.62
N VAL A 9 -13.82 21.17 -2.45
CA VAL A 9 -14.53 19.88 -2.40
C VAL A 9 -14.52 19.16 -3.74
N LEU A 10 -14.58 19.87 -4.85
CA LEU A 10 -14.53 19.28 -6.18
C LEU A 10 -13.14 18.74 -6.53
N LEU A 11 -12.07 19.33 -6.00
CA LEU A 11 -10.70 18.90 -6.24
C LEU A 11 -10.33 17.57 -5.54
N THR A 12 -11.03 17.22 -4.47
CA THR A 12 -10.78 15.98 -3.70
C THR A 12 -11.42 14.72 -4.30
N THR A 13 -12.26 14.85 -5.33
CA THR A 13 -13.01 13.73 -5.91
C THR A 13 -12.35 13.06 -7.12
N ILE A 14 -11.18 13.52 -7.58
CA ILE A 14 -10.62 13.10 -8.89
C ILE A 14 -9.56 11.97 -8.78
N THR A 15 -9.16 11.51 -7.57
CA THR A 15 -7.97 10.64 -7.42
C THR A 15 -8.23 9.14 -7.20
N THR A 16 -9.43 8.61 -7.46
CA THR A 16 -9.78 7.27 -6.95
C THR A 16 -9.93 6.13 -7.96
N VAL A 17 -9.58 6.28 -9.24
CA VAL A 17 -10.01 5.26 -10.24
C VAL A 17 -8.94 4.23 -10.61
N SER A 18 -7.66 4.51 -10.46
CA SER A 18 -6.61 3.60 -10.99
C SER A 18 -6.22 2.45 -10.06
N ALA A 19 -6.44 2.56 -8.75
CA ALA A 19 -6.03 1.53 -7.78
C ALA A 19 -6.95 0.30 -7.74
N GLN A 20 -8.18 0.40 -8.23
CA GLN A 20 -9.15 -0.69 -8.15
C GLN A 20 -8.98 -1.75 -9.23
N GLN A 21 -8.55 -1.38 -10.43
CA GLN A 21 -8.37 -2.35 -11.53
C GLN A 21 -7.26 -3.36 -11.23
N ASN A 22 -6.13 -2.90 -10.69
CA ASN A 22 -5.00 -3.78 -10.38
C ASN A 22 -5.31 -4.77 -9.24
N LEU A 23 -6.23 -4.43 -8.34
CA LEU A 23 -6.61 -5.31 -7.23
C LEU A 23 -7.50 -6.46 -7.69
N ASP A 24 -8.44 -6.20 -8.60
CA ASP A 24 -9.32 -7.25 -9.13
C ASP A 24 -8.52 -8.28 -9.94
N GLU A 25 -7.55 -7.84 -10.73
CA GLU A 25 -6.63 -8.70 -11.48
C GLU A 25 -5.71 -9.51 -10.54
N LEU A 26 -5.20 -8.87 -9.48
CA LEU A 26 -4.40 -9.55 -8.47
C LEU A 26 -5.21 -10.60 -7.69
N LEU A 27 -6.48 -10.34 -7.42
CA LEU A 27 -7.37 -11.31 -6.80
C LEU A 27 -7.68 -12.51 -7.72
N ALA A 28 -7.62 -12.32 -9.04
CA ALA A 28 -7.77 -13.40 -10.00
C ALA A 28 -6.62 -14.41 -9.93
N SER A 29 -5.41 -14.00 -9.50
CA SER A 29 -4.27 -14.91 -9.29
C SER A 29 -4.45 -15.86 -8.11
N GLY A 30 -5.45 -15.62 -7.28
CA GLY A 30 -5.72 -16.37 -6.06
C GLY A 30 -5.57 -15.53 -4.80
N VAL A 31 -6.43 -15.84 -3.82
CA VAL A 31 -6.50 -15.05 -2.57
C VAL A 31 -5.19 -15.11 -1.79
N GLU A 32 -4.49 -16.23 -1.82
CA GLU A 32 -3.23 -16.43 -1.07
C GLU A 32 -2.10 -15.57 -1.65
N ASP A 33 -1.96 -15.55 -2.97
CA ASP A 33 -0.96 -14.73 -3.65
C ASP A 33 -1.24 -13.24 -3.49
N ALA A 34 -2.51 -12.84 -3.61
CA ALA A 34 -2.95 -11.48 -3.37
C ALA A 34 -2.67 -11.02 -1.93
N GLN A 35 -2.87 -11.89 -0.93
CA GLN A 35 -2.56 -11.60 0.47
C GLN A 35 -1.05 -11.46 0.69
N THR A 36 -0.25 -12.39 0.15
CA THR A 36 1.21 -12.35 0.25
C THR A 36 1.77 -11.05 -0.34
N PHE A 37 1.35 -10.71 -1.54
CA PHE A 37 1.75 -9.48 -2.19
C PHE A 37 1.32 -8.24 -1.39
N THR A 38 0.04 -8.17 -1.03
CA THR A 38 -0.51 -7.02 -0.29
C THR A 38 0.23 -6.81 1.04
N GLN A 39 0.52 -7.89 1.76
CA GLN A 39 1.26 -7.80 3.02
C GLN A 39 2.64 -7.18 2.81
N GLN A 40 3.42 -7.64 1.83
CA GLN A 40 4.74 -7.09 1.53
C GLN A 40 4.65 -5.63 1.08
N TYR A 41 3.67 -5.31 0.26
CA TYR A 41 3.44 -3.97 -0.28
C TYR A 41 3.10 -2.93 0.79
N ILE A 42 2.23 -3.25 1.76
CA ILE A 42 1.76 -2.28 2.78
C ILE A 42 2.55 -2.32 4.09
N THR A 43 3.39 -3.33 4.33
CA THR A 43 4.12 -3.51 5.61
C THR A 43 4.82 -2.23 6.09
N PRO A 44 5.58 -1.48 5.27
CA PRO A 44 6.25 -0.27 5.76
C PRO A 44 5.28 0.81 6.27
N GLY A 45 4.12 0.92 5.62
CA GLY A 45 3.06 1.83 6.05
C GLY A 45 2.41 1.40 7.36
N ALA A 46 2.13 0.12 7.49
CA ALA A 46 1.55 -0.46 8.71
C ALA A 46 2.49 -0.27 9.91
N GLU A 47 3.77 -0.53 9.73
CA GLU A 47 4.80 -0.28 10.75
C GLU A 47 4.89 1.20 11.12
N GLY A 48 4.91 2.08 10.12
CA GLY A 48 4.94 3.52 10.33
C GLY A 48 3.73 4.03 11.12
N LEU A 49 2.54 3.54 10.80
CA LEU A 49 1.31 3.86 11.55
C LEU A 49 1.38 3.33 12.98
N LEU A 50 1.88 2.11 13.19
CA LEU A 50 2.03 1.53 14.52
C LEU A 50 2.94 2.41 15.41
N TRP A 51 4.08 2.84 14.88
CA TRP A 51 4.99 3.73 15.60
C TRP A 51 4.36 5.09 15.89
N ASN A 52 3.61 5.66 14.96
CA ASN A 52 2.91 6.92 15.15
C ASN A 52 1.81 6.83 16.22
N THR A 53 1.06 5.74 16.24
CA THR A 53 -0.03 5.55 17.22
C THR A 53 0.49 5.26 18.62
N THR A 54 1.67 4.65 18.75
CA THR A 54 2.27 4.35 20.06
C THR A 54 3.12 5.48 20.62
N SER A 55 3.56 6.41 19.78
CA SER A 55 4.39 7.54 20.20
C SER A 55 3.54 8.69 20.78
N GLY A 56 3.95 9.25 21.89
CA GLY A 56 3.40 10.50 22.41
C GLY A 56 2.15 10.41 23.30
N TRP A 57 1.57 9.23 23.50
CA TRP A 57 0.40 9.07 24.39
C TRP A 57 0.74 9.24 25.89
N MET A 58 1.98 8.96 26.28
CA MET A 58 2.42 9.08 27.65
C MET A 58 3.01 10.48 27.90
N GLN A 59 2.17 11.40 28.30
CA GLN A 59 2.62 12.62 28.99
C GLN A 59 2.65 12.34 30.48
N GLY A 60 3.70 12.83 31.16
CA GLY A 60 3.89 12.54 32.60
C GLY A 60 2.65 12.87 33.44
N ALA A 61 2.37 12.03 34.42
CA ALA A 61 1.25 12.18 35.34
C ALA A 61 1.46 13.39 36.29
N LYS A 62 1.31 14.61 35.79
CA LYS A 62 1.43 15.82 36.57
C LYS A 62 0.05 16.22 37.09
N VAL A 63 -0.15 16.13 38.39
CA VAL A 63 -1.40 16.57 39.01
C VAL A 63 -1.51 18.09 38.92
N LYS A 64 -2.57 18.56 38.28
CA LYS A 64 -2.88 19.98 38.18
C LYS A 64 -3.53 20.48 39.46
N LYS A 65 -3.34 21.79 39.77
CA LYS A 65 -4.06 22.45 40.86
C LYS A 65 -5.55 22.49 40.53
N VAL A 66 -6.38 22.64 41.55
CA VAL A 66 -7.82 22.80 41.40
C VAL A 66 -8.13 23.89 40.37
N LEU A 67 -8.98 23.63 39.38
CA LEU A 67 -9.31 24.49 38.23
C LEU A 67 -8.14 24.73 37.23
N GLY A 68 -7.01 24.02 37.36
CA GLY A 68 -5.95 24.05 36.36
C GLY A 68 -6.31 23.19 35.14
N PHE A 69 -6.23 23.74 33.92
CA PHE A 69 -6.36 23.00 32.70
C PHE A 69 -5.07 23.11 31.86
N GLU A 70 -4.85 22.16 31.01
CA GLU A 70 -3.76 22.16 30.04
C GLU A 70 -4.30 21.78 28.69
N PHE A 71 -3.93 22.56 27.69
CA PHE A 71 -4.20 22.26 26.30
C PHE A 71 -2.87 21.91 25.62
N SER A 72 -2.80 20.75 25.00
CA SER A 72 -1.62 20.35 24.24
C SER A 72 -2.02 19.93 22.83
N VAL A 73 -1.21 20.33 21.87
CA VAL A 73 -1.32 19.87 20.47
C VAL A 73 -0.08 19.04 20.20
N MET A 74 -0.30 17.82 19.72
CA MET A 74 0.74 16.87 19.40
C MET A 74 0.71 16.56 17.93
N GLY A 75 1.87 16.54 17.28
CA GLY A 75 2.03 16.08 15.92
C GLY A 75 3.10 14.98 15.88
N SER A 76 2.87 13.92 15.14
CA SER A 76 3.85 12.88 14.88
C SER A 76 4.01 12.69 13.38
N ALA A 77 5.21 12.35 12.94
CA ALA A 77 5.51 12.02 11.55
C ALA A 77 6.46 10.82 11.52
N THR A 78 6.22 9.90 10.59
CA THR A 78 7.11 8.78 10.33
C THR A 78 7.79 8.99 8.98
N LEU A 79 9.10 8.77 8.95
CA LEU A 79 9.89 8.77 7.73
C LEU A 79 10.13 7.31 7.32
N ILE A 80 9.74 6.98 6.10
CA ILE A 80 10.03 5.68 5.49
C ILE A 80 11.48 5.70 5.01
N LYS A 81 12.27 4.70 5.40
CA LYS A 81 13.65 4.55 4.98
C LYS A 81 13.71 4.04 3.54
N ASP A 82 14.81 4.31 2.85
CA ASP A 82 14.99 3.85 1.47
C ASP A 82 14.93 2.32 1.34
N GLU A 83 15.42 1.58 2.34
CA GLU A 83 15.33 0.12 2.42
C GLU A 83 13.89 -0.43 2.53
N GLN A 84 12.93 0.42 2.91
CA GLN A 84 11.52 0.08 3.07
C GLN A 84 10.68 0.50 1.85
N LYS A 85 11.30 1.10 0.85
CA LYS A 85 10.62 1.56 -0.36
C LYS A 85 10.46 0.48 -1.42
N SER A 86 11.20 -0.61 -1.29
CA SER A 86 11.11 -1.77 -2.16
C SER A 86 11.13 -3.07 -1.36
N PHE A 87 10.68 -4.15 -1.98
CA PHE A 87 10.81 -5.51 -1.48
C PHE A 87 11.18 -6.44 -2.64
N THR A 88 11.75 -7.59 -2.33
CA THR A 88 12.10 -8.58 -3.35
C THR A 88 10.90 -9.49 -3.59
N PHE A 89 10.32 -9.41 -4.78
CA PHE A 89 9.36 -10.38 -5.27
C PHE A 89 10.12 -11.63 -5.71
N ASN A 90 9.79 -12.80 -5.16
CA ASN A 90 10.34 -14.08 -5.58
C ASN A 90 9.20 -14.97 -6.08
N ASN A 91 9.31 -15.55 -7.27
CA ASN A 91 8.30 -16.46 -7.81
C ASN A 91 7.99 -17.63 -6.85
N SER A 92 8.98 -18.07 -6.05
CA SER A 92 8.80 -19.16 -5.08
C SER A 92 7.87 -18.84 -3.91
N ASP A 93 7.58 -17.58 -3.66
CA ASP A 93 6.74 -17.12 -2.56
C ASP A 93 5.26 -17.07 -2.97
N TYR A 94 4.97 -17.35 -4.24
CA TYR A 94 3.65 -17.30 -4.86
C TYR A 94 3.31 -18.63 -5.51
N ASN A 95 2.02 -18.93 -5.61
CA ASN A 95 1.53 -20.15 -6.20
C ASN A 95 1.25 -20.03 -7.70
N ASN A 96 0.72 -18.88 -8.12
CA ASN A 96 0.25 -18.63 -9.47
C ASN A 96 0.82 -17.36 -10.11
N LEU A 97 1.55 -16.54 -9.34
CA LEU A 97 2.17 -15.32 -9.86
C LEU A 97 3.63 -15.56 -10.23
N GLU A 98 3.98 -15.21 -11.44
CA GLU A 98 5.35 -15.27 -11.95
C GLU A 98 5.75 -13.96 -12.63
N LEU A 99 7.04 -13.62 -12.57
CA LEU A 99 7.57 -12.48 -13.29
C LEU A 99 7.56 -12.71 -14.78
N GLN A 100 6.94 -11.80 -15.57
CA GLN A 100 6.85 -11.91 -17.02
C GLN A 100 8.22 -11.97 -17.72
N ASN A 101 9.23 -11.32 -17.16
CA ASN A 101 10.56 -11.25 -17.76
C ASN A 101 11.39 -12.54 -17.62
N GLY A 102 10.84 -13.59 -17.03
CA GLY A 102 11.51 -14.89 -16.84
C GLY A 102 12.53 -14.88 -15.70
N ASN A 103 12.66 -13.81 -14.94
CA ASN A 103 13.49 -13.79 -13.74
C ASN A 103 12.82 -14.59 -12.62
N THR A 104 13.60 -15.14 -11.71
CA THR A 104 13.09 -15.82 -10.51
C THR A 104 12.80 -14.84 -9.37
N SER A 105 13.43 -13.67 -9.41
CA SER A 105 13.23 -12.61 -8.42
C SER A 105 13.50 -11.24 -9.00
N GLN A 106 12.80 -10.22 -8.49
CA GLN A 106 12.97 -8.82 -8.87
C GLN A 106 12.60 -7.90 -7.72
N GLU A 107 13.25 -6.74 -7.66
CA GLU A 107 12.86 -5.68 -6.73
C GLU A 107 11.61 -4.95 -7.21
N VAL A 108 10.62 -4.83 -6.31
CA VAL A 108 9.31 -4.24 -6.57
C VAL A 108 9.04 -3.15 -5.54
N ALA A 109 8.38 -2.08 -5.96
CA ALA A 109 8.04 -0.97 -5.09
C ALA A 109 7.02 -1.38 -4.00
N THR A 110 7.22 -0.89 -2.78
CA THR A 110 6.17 -0.87 -1.75
C THR A 110 5.22 0.31 -1.99
N ALA A 111 4.17 0.42 -1.18
CA ALA A 111 3.25 1.56 -1.23
C ALA A 111 3.93 2.93 -1.07
N PHE A 112 5.14 2.98 -0.53
CA PHE A 112 5.96 4.18 -0.34
C PHE A 112 7.22 4.21 -1.22
N GLY A 113 7.28 3.30 -2.20
CA GLY A 113 8.37 3.21 -3.14
C GLY A 113 8.27 4.18 -4.30
N GLU A 114 9.27 4.17 -5.14
CA GLU A 114 9.25 4.89 -6.41
C GLU A 114 8.42 4.12 -7.44
N ASN A 115 7.79 4.86 -8.34
CA ASN A 115 7.08 4.25 -9.46
C ASN A 115 8.07 3.56 -10.39
N ASN A 116 7.95 2.24 -10.50
CA ASN A 116 8.66 1.43 -11.49
C ASN A 116 7.62 0.72 -12.37
N PRO A 117 7.18 1.36 -13.48
CA PRO A 117 6.08 0.90 -14.30
C PRO A 117 6.36 -0.39 -15.07
N ASP A 118 7.59 -0.88 -15.05
CA ASP A 118 8.03 -1.96 -15.93
C ASP A 118 7.96 -3.36 -15.27
N VAL A 119 7.41 -3.47 -14.05
CA VAL A 119 7.26 -4.78 -13.40
C VAL A 119 5.90 -5.37 -13.72
N LEU A 120 5.92 -6.33 -14.62
CA LEU A 120 4.77 -7.13 -15.01
C LEU A 120 4.89 -8.53 -14.41
N VAL A 121 3.80 -9.01 -13.86
CA VAL A 121 3.63 -10.40 -13.45
C VAL A 121 2.55 -11.04 -14.31
N VAL A 122 2.64 -12.34 -14.45
CA VAL A 122 1.65 -13.14 -15.17
C VAL A 122 1.03 -14.14 -14.21
N THR A 123 -0.23 -14.43 -14.44
CA THR A 123 -0.94 -15.51 -13.76
C THR A 123 -1.73 -16.29 -14.76
N THR A 124 -1.86 -17.60 -14.52
CA THR A 124 -2.72 -18.47 -15.32
C THR A 124 -4.06 -18.61 -14.62
N VAL A 125 -5.14 -18.22 -15.29
CA VAL A 125 -6.51 -18.35 -14.80
C VAL A 125 -7.29 -19.29 -15.71
N GLU A 126 -8.15 -20.10 -15.11
CA GLU A 126 -9.08 -20.94 -15.88
C GLU A 126 -10.34 -20.13 -16.20
N ASN A 127 -10.65 -19.96 -17.46
CA ASN A 127 -11.85 -19.25 -17.89
C ASN A 127 -13.12 -20.12 -17.71
N GLU A 128 -14.30 -19.52 -17.91
CA GLU A 128 -15.60 -20.17 -17.75
C GLU A 128 -15.79 -21.43 -18.65
N PHE A 129 -14.94 -21.60 -19.65
CA PHE A 129 -14.97 -22.74 -20.59
C PHE A 129 -13.95 -23.83 -20.26
N GLY A 130 -13.18 -23.67 -19.16
CA GLY A 130 -12.17 -24.62 -18.72
C GLY A 130 -10.85 -24.53 -19.50
N PHE A 131 -10.59 -23.41 -20.17
CA PHE A 131 -9.30 -23.13 -20.81
C PHE A 131 -8.42 -22.26 -19.91
N GLU A 132 -7.15 -22.61 -19.84
CA GLU A 132 -6.13 -21.78 -19.18
C GLU A 132 -5.85 -20.55 -20.04
N GLU A 133 -5.92 -19.40 -19.44
CA GLU A 133 -5.61 -18.09 -20.04
C GLU A 133 -4.56 -17.39 -19.18
N GLU A 134 -3.50 -16.92 -19.84
CA GLU A 134 -2.45 -16.13 -19.18
C GLU A 134 -2.88 -14.68 -19.11
N VAL A 135 -2.93 -14.12 -17.90
CA VAL A 135 -3.31 -12.73 -17.64
C VAL A 135 -2.09 -11.97 -17.16
N GLU A 136 -1.77 -10.89 -17.86
CA GLU A 136 -0.71 -9.96 -17.47
C GLU A 136 -1.24 -8.94 -16.43
N ILE A 137 -0.54 -8.81 -15.33
CA ILE A 137 -0.87 -7.91 -14.24
C ILE A 137 0.25 -6.90 -14.06
N VAL A 138 -0.11 -5.61 -14.14
CA VAL A 138 0.81 -4.52 -13.77
C VAL A 138 0.78 -4.38 -12.25
N LEU A 139 1.91 -4.60 -11.59
CA LEU A 139 1.97 -4.46 -10.14
C LEU A 139 1.70 -3.01 -9.71
N PRO A 140 0.96 -2.81 -8.59
CA PRO A 140 0.72 -1.48 -8.05
C PRO A 140 2.04 -0.79 -7.73
N GLN A 141 2.09 0.49 -8.04
CA GLN A 141 3.26 1.34 -7.82
C GLN A 141 3.13 2.08 -6.49
N GLY A 142 4.19 2.75 -6.07
CA GLY A 142 4.18 3.61 -4.90
C GLY A 142 3.15 4.76 -5.03
N LEU A 143 2.64 5.22 -3.89
CA LEU A 143 1.62 6.27 -3.77
C LEU A 143 2.22 7.67 -3.83
#